data_36b6e389a2ac6f30ef0efec670d1ef48
#
_entry.id   36b6e389a2ac6f30ef0efec670d1ef48
#
_cell.length_a   1.000
_cell.length_b   1.000
_cell.length_c   1.000
_cell.angle_alpha   90.00
_cell.angle_beta   90.00
_cell.angle_gamma   90.00
#
_symmetry.space_group_name_H-M   'P 1'
#
loop_
_entity.id
_entity.type
_entity.pdbx_description
1 polymer ?
#
loop_
_entity_poly.entity_id
_entity_poly.type
_entity_poly.pdbx_seq_one_letter_code
_entity_poly.pdbx_strand_id
1 'polypeptide(L)'
;MKRTAGKSLRTRKAMEQAIHLIFLLCGIVAVGFVLCISVYLVISGLPAIREIGLTNFLFGKVWAPTNATTGPQFGILPFILTSVYGTAGALLLGVPVGLMTAIFLAKAAPPRLAAVIRTAVQLLAGIPSVVYGLVGMIVLVPAIRRAFGLGSGACLLAAILVLTVMVLPSIINVAETALQAVPREYEEASLALGATEMETYFLSLIHISEPTRLGMI
;
A
#
# COMPACT_ATOMS: atom_id res chain seq x y z
N MET A 1 -27.53 16.35 48.77
CA MET A 1 -27.19 15.51 47.61
C MET A 1 -26.15 16.12 46.61
N LYS A 2 -25.32 17.09 46.98
CA LYS A 2 -24.33 17.75 46.04
C LYS A 2 -22.86 17.29 46.23
N ARG A 3 -22.53 16.43 47.20
CA ARG A 3 -21.13 16.04 47.48
C ARG A 3 -20.61 14.80 46.70
N THR A 4 -21.48 14.00 46.11
CA THR A 4 -21.09 12.76 45.39
C THR A 4 -20.70 13.00 43.92
N ALA A 5 -21.24 14.03 43.29
CA ALA A 5 -20.94 14.36 41.89
C ALA A 5 -19.49 14.88 41.66
N GLY A 6 -18.94 15.61 42.65
CA GLY A 6 -17.59 16.16 42.53
C GLY A 6 -16.45 15.11 42.67
N LYS A 7 -16.69 14.04 43.41
CA LYS A 7 -15.73 12.94 43.57
C LYS A 7 -15.65 12.07 42.33
N SER A 8 -16.76 11.86 41.63
CA SER A 8 -16.84 11.12 40.34
C SER A 8 -16.13 11.86 39.21
N LEU A 9 -16.22 13.18 39.17
CA LEU A 9 -15.57 14.00 38.14
C LEU A 9 -14.03 14.07 38.31
N ARG A 10 -13.55 14.13 39.58
CA ARG A 10 -12.10 14.10 39.85
C ARG A 10 -11.47 12.76 39.52
N THR A 11 -12.13 11.64 39.82
CA THR A 11 -11.65 10.30 39.48
C THR A 11 -11.66 10.07 37.98
N ARG A 12 -12.65 10.55 37.24
CA ARG A 12 -12.68 10.50 35.76
C ARG A 12 -11.52 11.30 35.13
N LYS A 13 -11.30 12.54 35.57
CA LYS A 13 -10.20 13.37 35.10
C LYS A 13 -8.82 12.73 35.38
N ALA A 14 -8.63 12.17 36.59
CA ALA A 14 -7.39 11.48 36.94
C ALA A 14 -7.16 10.23 36.04
N MET A 15 -8.22 9.49 35.75
CA MET A 15 -8.17 8.33 34.89
C MET A 15 -7.88 8.73 33.42
N GLU A 16 -8.50 9.80 32.91
CA GLU A 16 -8.22 10.35 31.57
C GLU A 16 -6.77 10.81 31.47
N GLN A 17 -6.25 11.51 32.49
CA GLN A 17 -4.85 11.93 32.53
C GLN A 17 -3.87 10.75 32.56
N ALA A 18 -4.19 9.71 33.35
CA ALA A 18 -3.37 8.48 33.43
C ALA A 18 -3.36 7.75 32.06
N ILE A 19 -4.51 7.62 31.42
CA ILE A 19 -4.63 7.02 30.10
C ILE A 19 -3.84 7.84 29.06
N HIS A 20 -4.00 9.17 29.08
CA HIS A 20 -3.26 10.06 28.17
C HIS A 20 -1.74 9.94 28.38
N LEU A 21 -1.27 9.87 29.62
CA LEU A 21 0.14 9.68 29.94
C LEU A 21 0.67 8.31 29.42
N ILE A 22 -0.11 7.24 29.58
CA ILE A 22 0.24 5.91 29.07
C ILE A 22 0.37 5.95 27.55
N PHE A 23 -0.61 6.52 26.84
CA PHE A 23 -0.53 6.65 25.37
C PHE A 23 0.65 7.52 24.92
N LEU A 24 0.92 8.61 25.64
CA LEU A 24 2.07 9.47 25.38
C LEU A 24 3.39 8.69 25.54
N LEU A 25 3.53 7.96 26.65
CA LEU A 25 4.71 7.12 26.87
C LEU A 25 4.86 6.03 25.83
N CYS A 26 3.78 5.32 25.48
CA CYS A 26 3.80 4.33 24.40
C CYS A 26 4.22 4.96 23.06
N GLY A 27 3.71 6.14 22.74
CA GLY A 27 4.08 6.88 21.53
C GLY A 27 5.56 7.27 21.52
N ILE A 28 6.08 7.83 22.62
CA ILE A 28 7.50 8.18 22.75
C ILE A 28 8.39 6.94 22.61
N VAL A 29 8.01 5.83 23.26
CA VAL A 29 8.77 4.57 23.20
C VAL A 29 8.76 4.03 21.77
N ALA A 30 7.62 4.02 21.08
CA ALA A 30 7.53 3.56 19.69
C ALA A 30 8.42 4.40 18.75
N VAL A 31 8.34 5.73 18.85
CA VAL A 31 9.20 6.63 18.06
C VAL A 31 10.67 6.44 18.42
N GLY A 32 10.98 6.30 19.72
CA GLY A 32 12.34 6.03 20.21
C GLY A 32 12.95 4.77 19.63
N PHE A 33 12.19 3.67 19.57
CA PHE A 33 12.66 2.43 18.92
C PHE A 33 12.91 2.59 17.43
N VAL A 34 12.01 3.27 16.70
CA VAL A 34 12.20 3.53 15.27
C VAL A 34 13.47 4.36 15.02
N LEU A 35 13.67 5.41 15.81
CA LEU A 35 14.90 6.23 15.74
C LEU A 35 16.16 5.43 16.09
N CYS A 36 16.10 4.61 17.14
CA CYS A 36 17.21 3.77 17.56
C CYS A 36 17.61 2.78 16.46
N ILE A 37 16.64 2.09 15.85
CA ILE A 37 16.88 1.18 14.72
C ILE A 37 17.47 1.94 13.53
N SER A 38 16.92 3.10 13.18
CA SER A 38 17.41 3.91 12.07
C SER A 38 18.85 4.36 12.27
N VAL A 39 19.17 4.88 13.46
CA VAL A 39 20.54 5.29 13.83
C VAL A 39 21.49 4.10 13.81
N TYR A 40 21.09 2.97 14.37
CA TYR A 40 21.87 1.74 14.36
C TYR A 40 22.20 1.28 12.94
N LEU A 41 21.21 1.24 12.05
CA LEU A 41 21.42 0.82 10.66
C LEU A 41 22.39 1.76 9.91
N VAL A 42 22.27 3.07 10.12
CA VAL A 42 23.17 4.07 9.52
C VAL A 42 24.59 3.89 10.04
N ILE A 43 24.78 3.80 11.37
CA ILE A 43 26.10 3.65 11.97
C ILE A 43 26.77 2.35 11.54
N SER A 44 26.00 1.25 11.48
CA SER A 44 26.51 -0.08 11.09
C SER A 44 26.77 -0.20 9.59
N GLY A 45 25.96 0.46 8.74
CA GLY A 45 26.09 0.39 7.29
C GLY A 45 27.13 1.35 6.71
N LEU A 46 27.34 2.51 7.34
CA LEU A 46 28.20 3.56 6.81
C LEU A 46 29.67 3.14 6.58
N PRO A 47 30.32 2.36 7.47
CA PRO A 47 31.69 1.87 7.23
C PRO A 47 31.79 1.02 5.96
N ALA A 48 30.86 0.07 5.76
CA ALA A 48 30.82 -0.78 4.56
C ALA A 48 30.63 0.04 3.27
N ILE A 49 29.75 1.05 3.31
CA ILE A 49 29.53 1.94 2.16
C ILE A 49 30.79 2.76 1.85
N ARG A 50 31.56 3.17 2.87
CA ARG A 50 32.82 3.90 2.68
C ARG A 50 33.90 3.03 2.05
N GLU A 51 34.00 1.76 2.42
CA GLU A 51 34.97 0.81 1.82
C GLU A 51 34.62 0.49 0.37
N ILE A 52 33.35 0.27 0.06
CA ILE A 52 32.88 -0.06 -1.30
C ILE A 52 32.92 1.17 -2.21
N GLY A 53 32.76 2.36 -1.65
CA GLY A 53 32.53 3.61 -2.34
C GLY A 53 31.07 3.82 -2.74
N LEU A 54 30.52 4.97 -2.42
CA LEU A 54 29.09 5.30 -2.61
C LEU A 54 28.61 5.09 -4.06
N THR A 55 29.43 5.48 -5.03
CA THR A 55 29.13 5.33 -6.47
C THR A 55 29.05 3.86 -6.89
N ASN A 56 30.01 3.04 -6.48
CA ASN A 56 30.04 1.62 -6.77
C ASN A 56 28.88 0.88 -6.06
N PHE A 57 28.54 1.31 -4.86
CA PHE A 57 27.43 0.75 -4.11
C PHE A 57 26.08 1.07 -4.80
N LEU A 58 25.80 2.34 -5.11
CA LEU A 58 24.50 2.75 -5.69
C LEU A 58 24.36 2.37 -7.16
N PHE A 59 25.41 2.50 -7.98
CA PHE A 59 25.34 2.32 -9.42
C PHE A 59 26.00 1.02 -9.91
N GLY A 60 26.58 0.24 -9.01
CA GLY A 60 27.12 -1.08 -9.34
C GLY A 60 26.01 -2.01 -9.84
N LYS A 61 26.31 -2.71 -10.92
CA LYS A 61 25.34 -3.57 -11.64
C LYS A 61 25.34 -5.02 -11.15
N VAL A 62 26.28 -5.40 -10.31
CA VAL A 62 26.45 -6.79 -9.87
C VAL A 62 26.41 -6.85 -8.35
N TRP A 63 25.60 -7.75 -7.84
CA TRP A 63 25.56 -8.15 -6.44
C TRP A 63 26.09 -9.58 -6.34
N ALA A 64 27.33 -9.73 -5.95
CA ALA A 64 28.02 -11.02 -5.81
C ALA A 64 29.01 -10.99 -4.63
N PRO A 65 28.53 -10.99 -3.39
CA PRO A 65 29.38 -10.87 -2.19
C PRO A 65 30.34 -12.06 -2.00
N THR A 66 30.03 -13.20 -2.59
CA THR A 66 30.82 -14.45 -2.45
C THR A 66 31.61 -14.81 -3.71
N ASN A 67 31.79 -13.87 -4.66
CA ASN A 67 32.51 -14.17 -5.89
C ASN A 67 34.01 -14.29 -5.62
N ALA A 68 34.52 -15.51 -5.78
CA ALA A 68 35.94 -15.83 -5.57
C ALA A 68 36.83 -15.43 -6.75
N THR A 69 36.26 -15.22 -7.95
CA THR A 69 37.04 -14.97 -9.17
C THR A 69 37.35 -13.50 -9.38
N THR A 70 36.36 -12.62 -9.19
CA THR A 70 36.50 -11.17 -9.41
C THR A 70 36.50 -10.36 -8.11
N GLY A 71 36.47 -11.04 -6.96
CA GLY A 71 36.27 -10.45 -5.65
C GLY A 71 34.81 -10.09 -5.36
N PRO A 72 34.50 -9.73 -4.10
CA PRO A 72 33.14 -9.38 -3.68
C PRO A 72 32.67 -8.10 -4.35
N GLN A 73 31.44 -8.14 -4.88
CA GLN A 73 30.77 -7.00 -5.52
C GLN A 73 29.43 -6.71 -4.83
N PHE A 74 29.18 -5.43 -4.54
CA PHE A 74 28.05 -4.99 -3.72
C PHE A 74 27.22 -3.90 -4.42
N GLY A 75 26.99 -4.01 -5.72
CA GLY A 75 26.18 -3.06 -6.47
C GLY A 75 24.67 -3.28 -6.26
N ILE A 76 23.95 -2.26 -5.79
CA ILE A 76 22.51 -2.35 -5.50
C ILE A 76 21.61 -1.82 -6.62
N LEU A 77 22.16 -1.30 -7.72
CA LEU A 77 21.37 -0.78 -8.83
C LEU A 77 20.30 -1.76 -9.35
N PRO A 78 20.57 -3.07 -9.53
CA PRO A 78 19.54 -4.02 -9.95
C PRO A 78 18.36 -4.09 -8.99
N PHE A 79 18.61 -4.00 -7.67
CA PHE A 79 17.52 -4.03 -6.67
C PHE A 79 16.67 -2.76 -6.73
N ILE A 80 17.31 -1.59 -6.90
CA ILE A 80 16.60 -0.31 -7.07
C ILE A 80 15.72 -0.37 -8.32
N LEU A 81 16.28 -0.76 -9.46
CA LEU A 81 15.54 -0.83 -10.71
C LEU A 81 14.39 -1.85 -10.65
N THR A 82 14.65 -3.03 -10.08
CA THR A 82 13.61 -4.07 -9.93
C THR A 82 12.47 -3.61 -9.05
N SER A 83 12.75 -2.88 -7.95
CA SER A 83 11.70 -2.34 -7.09
C SER A 83 10.87 -1.26 -7.79
N VAL A 84 11.52 -0.37 -8.54
CA VAL A 84 10.84 0.69 -9.30
C VAL A 84 9.97 0.08 -10.42
N TYR A 85 10.52 -0.81 -11.23
CA TYR A 85 9.77 -1.45 -12.32
C TYR A 85 8.68 -2.38 -11.80
N GLY A 86 8.95 -3.12 -10.71
CA GLY A 86 7.98 -3.98 -10.05
C GLY A 86 6.78 -3.20 -9.53
N THR A 87 7.04 -2.10 -8.82
CA THR A 87 5.99 -1.22 -8.30
C THR A 87 5.22 -0.53 -9.44
N ALA A 88 5.92 0.05 -10.42
CA ALA A 88 5.29 0.70 -11.56
C ALA A 88 4.40 -0.28 -12.34
N GLY A 89 4.90 -1.51 -12.60
CA GLY A 89 4.13 -2.55 -13.28
C GLY A 89 2.89 -2.98 -12.46
N ALA A 90 3.05 -3.15 -11.15
CA ALA A 90 1.94 -3.51 -10.28
C ALA A 90 0.86 -2.41 -10.22
N LEU A 91 1.26 -1.15 -10.17
CA LEU A 91 0.31 -0.02 -10.21
C LEU A 91 -0.35 0.13 -11.58
N LEU A 92 0.40 -0.05 -12.66
CA LEU A 92 -0.14 0.03 -14.04
C LEU A 92 -1.25 -0.99 -14.27
N LEU A 93 -1.16 -2.18 -13.67
CA LEU A 93 -2.19 -3.20 -13.74
C LEU A 93 -3.25 -3.04 -12.63
N GLY A 94 -2.80 -2.76 -11.41
CA GLY A 94 -3.65 -2.73 -10.22
C GLY A 94 -4.58 -1.53 -10.17
N VAL A 95 -4.10 -0.34 -10.56
CA VAL A 95 -4.93 0.88 -10.48
C VAL A 95 -6.13 0.82 -11.43
N PRO A 96 -5.98 0.49 -12.73
CA PRO A 96 -7.16 0.39 -13.60
C PRO A 96 -8.16 -0.65 -13.12
N VAL A 97 -7.71 -1.86 -12.78
CA VAL A 97 -8.58 -2.95 -12.33
C VAL A 97 -9.26 -2.59 -11.00
N GLY A 98 -8.49 -2.05 -10.05
CA GLY A 98 -9.01 -1.65 -8.73
C GLY A 98 -10.02 -0.51 -8.83
N LEU A 99 -9.71 0.52 -9.64
CA LEU A 99 -10.61 1.66 -9.83
C LEU A 99 -11.91 1.25 -10.54
N MET A 100 -11.83 0.46 -11.61
CA MET A 100 -13.04 -0.07 -12.28
C MET A 100 -13.88 -0.91 -11.33
N THR A 101 -13.25 -1.74 -10.48
CA THR A 101 -13.96 -2.51 -9.47
C THR A 101 -14.62 -1.61 -8.44
N ALA A 102 -13.94 -0.56 -7.97
CA ALA A 102 -14.48 0.40 -7.02
C ALA A 102 -15.70 1.17 -7.59
N ILE A 103 -15.60 1.64 -8.83
CA ILE A 103 -16.73 2.30 -9.52
C ILE A 103 -17.92 1.34 -9.64
N PHE A 104 -17.65 0.11 -10.08
CA PHE A 104 -18.71 -0.91 -10.17
C PHE A 104 -19.38 -1.15 -8.81
N LEU A 105 -18.61 -1.30 -7.73
CA LEU A 105 -19.14 -1.53 -6.38
C LEU A 105 -19.91 -0.33 -5.83
N ALA A 106 -19.44 0.89 -6.12
CA ALA A 106 -20.05 2.11 -5.59
C ALA A 106 -21.34 2.50 -6.33
N LYS A 107 -21.44 2.21 -7.65
CA LYS A 107 -22.45 2.81 -8.51
C LYS A 107 -23.32 1.81 -9.29
N ALA A 108 -22.77 0.67 -9.74
CA ALA A 108 -23.44 -0.22 -10.67
C ALA A 108 -23.85 -1.59 -10.09
N ALA A 109 -23.17 -2.05 -9.05
CA ALA A 109 -23.38 -3.40 -8.54
C ALA A 109 -24.70 -3.56 -7.78
N PRO A 110 -25.49 -4.63 -8.05
CA PRO A 110 -26.63 -4.94 -7.21
C PRO A 110 -26.20 -5.25 -5.77
N PRO A 111 -27.00 -4.90 -4.74
CA PRO A 111 -26.58 -4.96 -3.34
C PRO A 111 -26.03 -6.32 -2.88
N ARG A 112 -26.60 -7.42 -3.37
CA ARG A 112 -26.16 -8.78 -3.03
C ARG A 112 -24.78 -9.08 -3.59
N LEU A 113 -24.53 -8.72 -4.85
CA LEU A 113 -23.23 -8.93 -5.50
C LEU A 113 -22.17 -8.04 -4.90
N ALA A 114 -22.49 -6.77 -4.64
CA ALA A 114 -21.59 -5.85 -3.96
C ALA A 114 -21.14 -6.37 -2.59
N ALA A 115 -22.06 -6.91 -1.78
CA ALA A 115 -21.74 -7.49 -0.49
C ALA A 115 -20.76 -8.67 -0.60
N VAL A 116 -20.97 -9.57 -1.56
CA VAL A 116 -20.06 -10.71 -1.78
C VAL A 116 -18.67 -10.25 -2.21
N ILE A 117 -18.59 -9.31 -3.17
CA ILE A 117 -17.30 -8.82 -3.66
C ILE A 117 -16.55 -8.06 -2.55
N ARG A 118 -17.23 -7.19 -1.77
CA ARG A 118 -16.62 -6.50 -0.62
C ARG A 118 -16.05 -7.49 0.40
N THR A 119 -16.81 -8.54 0.72
CA THR A 119 -16.33 -9.59 1.62
C THR A 119 -15.10 -10.28 1.05
N ALA A 120 -15.07 -10.61 -0.23
CA ALA A 120 -13.91 -11.22 -0.89
C ALA A 120 -12.69 -10.28 -0.86
N VAL A 121 -12.88 -8.98 -1.15
CA VAL A 121 -11.81 -7.96 -1.08
C VAL A 121 -11.27 -7.82 0.34
N GLN A 122 -12.14 -7.83 1.36
CA GLN A 122 -11.73 -7.77 2.76
C GLN A 122 -10.96 -9.02 3.20
N LEU A 123 -11.37 -10.20 2.74
CA LEU A 123 -10.65 -11.44 3.00
C LEU A 123 -9.25 -11.41 2.35
N LEU A 124 -9.15 -10.94 1.11
CA LEU A 124 -7.85 -10.74 0.45
C LEU A 124 -6.98 -9.76 1.24
N ALA A 125 -7.52 -8.63 1.70
CA ALA A 125 -6.77 -7.67 2.52
C ALA A 125 -6.23 -8.26 3.83
N GLY A 126 -6.89 -9.29 4.38
CA GLY A 126 -6.48 -9.99 5.59
C GLY A 126 -5.36 -11.02 5.40
N ILE A 127 -5.02 -11.38 4.16
CA ILE A 127 -3.98 -12.38 3.88
C ILE A 127 -2.58 -11.74 4.09
N PRO A 128 -1.70 -12.33 4.93
CA PRO A 128 -0.33 -11.85 5.09
C PRO A 128 0.45 -11.88 3.76
N SER A 129 1.28 -10.86 3.52
CA SER A 129 2.07 -10.73 2.28
C SER A 129 2.96 -11.95 1.98
N VAL A 130 3.47 -12.60 3.02
CA VAL A 130 4.28 -13.82 2.89
C VAL A 130 3.50 -14.96 2.22
N VAL A 131 2.19 -15.07 2.50
CA VAL A 131 1.33 -16.09 1.88
C VAL A 131 1.16 -15.81 0.37
N TYR A 132 0.97 -14.55 -0.02
CA TYR A 132 0.95 -14.17 -1.44
C TYR A 132 2.25 -14.52 -2.15
N GLY A 133 3.41 -14.24 -1.51
CA GLY A 133 4.72 -14.61 -2.03
C GLY A 133 4.87 -16.13 -2.19
N LEU A 134 4.45 -16.90 -1.18
CA LEU A 134 4.49 -18.36 -1.22
C LEU A 134 3.62 -18.94 -2.35
N VAL A 135 2.38 -18.48 -2.47
CA VAL A 135 1.47 -18.90 -3.54
C VAL A 135 2.04 -18.51 -4.91
N GLY A 136 2.61 -17.30 -5.03
CA GLY A 136 3.31 -16.86 -6.23
C GLY A 136 4.44 -17.81 -6.63
N MET A 137 5.26 -18.22 -5.68
CA MET A 137 6.36 -19.15 -5.93
C MET A 137 5.89 -20.55 -6.32
N ILE A 138 4.85 -21.07 -5.68
CA ILE A 138 4.39 -22.46 -5.90
C ILE A 138 3.49 -22.57 -7.13
N VAL A 139 2.68 -21.54 -7.43
CA VAL A 139 1.66 -21.59 -8.50
C VAL A 139 2.07 -20.76 -9.69
N LEU A 140 2.36 -19.47 -9.47
CA LEU A 140 2.56 -18.50 -10.56
C LEU A 140 3.91 -18.71 -11.27
N VAL A 141 4.98 -18.90 -10.52
CA VAL A 141 6.32 -19.12 -11.12
C VAL A 141 6.36 -20.37 -12.01
N PRO A 142 5.86 -21.56 -11.63
CA PRO A 142 5.76 -22.69 -12.52
C PRO A 142 4.82 -22.48 -13.70
N ALA A 143 3.71 -21.72 -13.51
CA ALA A 143 2.78 -21.40 -14.59
C ALA A 143 3.45 -20.52 -15.67
N ILE A 144 4.15 -19.47 -15.27
CA ILE A 144 4.91 -18.59 -16.18
C ILE A 144 6.00 -19.39 -16.88
N ARG A 145 6.76 -20.20 -16.16
CA ARG A 145 7.79 -21.06 -16.76
C ARG A 145 7.22 -21.92 -17.88
N ARG A 146 6.07 -22.57 -17.68
CA ARG A 146 5.45 -23.45 -18.69
C ARG A 146 4.87 -22.63 -19.85
N ALA A 147 4.20 -21.52 -19.57
CA ALA A 147 3.54 -20.70 -20.58
C ALA A 147 4.52 -20.07 -21.56
N PHE A 148 5.69 -19.66 -21.08
CA PHE A 148 6.71 -18.96 -21.89
C PHE A 148 7.92 -19.82 -22.24
N GLY A 149 7.95 -21.11 -21.84
CA GLY A 149 9.06 -22.02 -22.11
C GLY A 149 10.40 -21.59 -21.49
N LEU A 150 10.37 -20.90 -20.34
CA LEU A 150 11.54 -20.31 -19.70
C LEU A 150 12.29 -21.36 -18.85
N GLY A 151 13.60 -21.20 -18.69
CA GLY A 151 14.40 -21.99 -17.77
C GLY A 151 13.97 -21.80 -16.30
N SER A 152 13.56 -20.57 -15.93
CA SER A 152 12.97 -20.21 -14.64
C SER A 152 11.81 -19.25 -14.87
N GLY A 153 10.71 -19.45 -14.12
CA GLY A 153 9.58 -18.51 -14.10
C GLY A 153 9.69 -17.46 -12.99
N ALA A 154 10.75 -17.50 -12.16
CA ALA A 154 11.05 -16.49 -11.17
C ALA A 154 11.61 -15.24 -11.87
N CYS A 155 10.73 -14.38 -12.33
CA CYS A 155 11.04 -13.19 -13.13
C CYS A 155 10.24 -11.97 -12.64
N LEU A 156 10.58 -10.80 -13.17
CA LEU A 156 9.92 -9.54 -12.82
C LEU A 156 8.39 -9.59 -13.05
N LEU A 157 7.93 -10.27 -14.11
CA LEU A 157 6.52 -10.44 -14.39
C LEU A 157 5.79 -11.18 -13.25
N ALA A 158 6.41 -12.24 -12.70
CA ALA A 158 5.83 -12.95 -11.56
C ALA A 158 5.68 -12.03 -10.34
N ALA A 159 6.69 -11.22 -10.05
CA ALA A 159 6.65 -10.25 -8.97
C ALA A 159 5.57 -9.18 -9.21
N ILE A 160 5.46 -8.63 -10.42
CA ILE A 160 4.43 -7.65 -10.79
C ILE A 160 3.03 -8.22 -10.56
N LEU A 161 2.74 -9.43 -11.02
CA LEU A 161 1.42 -10.04 -10.86
C LEU A 161 1.06 -10.29 -9.39
N VAL A 162 2.00 -10.79 -8.58
CA VAL A 162 1.78 -10.97 -7.14
C VAL A 162 1.54 -9.63 -6.45
N LEU A 163 2.36 -8.63 -6.72
CA LEU A 163 2.21 -7.28 -6.16
C LEU A 163 0.89 -6.65 -6.59
N THR A 164 0.47 -6.83 -7.86
CA THR A 164 -0.84 -6.36 -8.35
C THR A 164 -1.96 -6.90 -7.48
N VAL A 165 -2.01 -8.22 -7.27
CA VAL A 165 -3.05 -8.84 -6.43
C VAL A 165 -3.01 -8.32 -4.99
N MET A 166 -1.80 -8.11 -4.44
CA MET A 166 -1.64 -7.59 -3.08
C MET A 166 -2.15 -6.16 -2.90
N VAL A 167 -2.00 -5.29 -3.89
CA VAL A 167 -2.40 -3.89 -3.77
C VAL A 167 -3.87 -3.66 -4.13
N LEU A 168 -4.50 -4.58 -4.88
CA LEU A 168 -5.91 -4.46 -5.30
C LEU A 168 -6.88 -4.16 -4.15
N PRO A 169 -6.86 -4.86 -3.00
CA PRO A 169 -7.80 -4.58 -1.91
C PRO A 169 -7.69 -3.15 -1.38
N SER A 170 -6.48 -2.64 -1.25
CA SER A 170 -6.23 -1.27 -0.78
C SER A 170 -6.77 -0.24 -1.77
N ILE A 171 -6.49 -0.42 -3.07
CA ILE A 171 -6.96 0.48 -4.12
C ILE A 171 -8.49 0.48 -4.16
N ILE A 172 -9.12 -0.71 -4.15
CA ILE A 172 -10.59 -0.84 -4.21
C ILE A 172 -11.24 -0.15 -3.02
N ASN A 173 -10.77 -0.43 -1.79
CA ASN A 173 -11.38 0.12 -0.57
C ASN A 173 -11.25 1.64 -0.50
N VAL A 174 -10.06 2.20 -0.82
CA VAL A 174 -9.84 3.64 -0.81
C VAL A 174 -10.66 4.33 -1.89
N ALA A 175 -10.63 3.82 -3.12
CA ALA A 175 -11.37 4.40 -4.24
C ALA A 175 -12.89 4.29 -4.03
N GLU A 176 -13.41 3.17 -3.55
CA GLU A 176 -14.84 3.00 -3.24
C GLU A 176 -15.29 4.00 -2.17
N THR A 177 -14.52 4.14 -1.08
CA THR A 177 -14.83 5.08 0.00
C THR A 177 -14.80 6.52 -0.50
N ALA A 178 -13.83 6.89 -1.33
CA ALA A 178 -13.74 8.22 -1.92
C ALA A 178 -14.92 8.52 -2.84
N LEU A 179 -15.33 7.57 -3.68
CA LEU A 179 -16.49 7.70 -4.57
C LEU A 179 -17.81 7.83 -3.80
N GLN A 180 -17.93 7.12 -2.67
CA GLN A 180 -19.13 7.21 -1.81
C GLN A 180 -19.20 8.52 -1.02
N ALA A 181 -18.07 9.17 -0.78
CA ALA A 181 -18.00 10.45 -0.08
C ALA A 181 -18.42 11.65 -0.96
N VAL A 182 -18.49 11.48 -2.27
CA VAL A 182 -18.93 12.54 -3.19
C VAL A 182 -20.44 12.79 -3.03
N PRO A 183 -20.88 14.04 -2.76
CA PRO A 183 -22.30 14.38 -2.67
C PRO A 183 -23.03 14.08 -4.00
N ARG A 184 -24.27 13.57 -3.90
CA ARG A 184 -25.10 13.21 -5.06
C ARG A 184 -25.41 14.39 -5.97
N GLU A 185 -25.40 15.60 -5.43
CA GLU A 185 -25.64 16.86 -6.16
C GLU A 185 -24.69 17.04 -7.36
N TYR A 186 -23.42 16.57 -7.23
CA TYR A 186 -22.46 16.63 -8.33
C TYR A 186 -22.79 15.63 -9.45
N GLU A 187 -23.29 14.45 -9.08
CA GLU A 187 -23.72 13.43 -10.03
C GLU A 187 -24.96 13.92 -10.79
N GLU A 188 -25.95 14.45 -10.07
CA GLU A 188 -27.19 14.99 -10.64
C GLU A 188 -26.90 16.19 -11.55
N ALA A 189 -25.97 17.08 -11.17
CA ALA A 189 -25.57 18.22 -11.99
C ALA A 189 -24.91 17.78 -13.31
N SER A 190 -24.04 16.76 -13.27
CA SER A 190 -23.41 16.22 -14.48
C SER A 190 -24.44 15.61 -15.43
N LEU A 191 -25.37 14.82 -14.89
CA LEU A 191 -26.44 14.20 -15.66
C LEU A 191 -27.40 15.27 -16.24
N ALA A 192 -27.68 16.35 -15.50
CA ALA A 192 -28.52 17.49 -15.98
C ALA A 192 -27.87 18.22 -17.14
N LEU A 193 -26.53 18.23 -17.25
CA LEU A 193 -25.80 18.77 -18.39
C LEU A 193 -25.76 17.84 -19.60
N GLY A 194 -26.40 16.66 -19.52
CA GLY A 194 -26.51 15.71 -20.62
C GLY A 194 -25.37 14.69 -20.68
N ALA A 195 -24.54 14.61 -19.66
CA ALA A 195 -23.53 13.54 -19.57
C ALA A 195 -24.20 12.18 -19.33
N THR A 196 -23.62 11.13 -19.87
CA THR A 196 -24.02 9.75 -19.56
C THR A 196 -23.55 9.36 -18.15
N GLU A 197 -24.16 8.32 -17.56
CA GLU A 197 -23.73 7.79 -16.25
C GLU A 197 -22.24 7.43 -16.25
N MET A 198 -21.76 6.79 -17.32
CA MET A 198 -20.35 6.42 -17.44
C MET A 198 -19.41 7.64 -17.51
N GLU A 199 -19.77 8.67 -18.25
CA GLU A 199 -19.01 9.92 -18.30
C GLU A 199 -19.02 10.62 -16.93
N THR A 200 -20.15 10.63 -16.24
CA THR A 200 -20.28 11.17 -14.88
C THR A 200 -19.33 10.44 -13.92
N TYR A 201 -19.28 9.11 -13.97
CA TYR A 201 -18.41 8.33 -13.07
C TYR A 201 -16.93 8.50 -13.38
N PHE A 202 -16.54 8.50 -14.66
CA PHE A 202 -15.13 8.56 -15.06
C PHE A 202 -14.57 9.99 -15.09
N LEU A 203 -15.32 10.98 -15.55
CA LEU A 203 -14.82 12.34 -15.72
C LEU A 203 -15.11 13.23 -14.51
N SER A 204 -16.32 13.18 -13.97
CA SER A 204 -16.71 14.09 -12.88
C SER A 204 -16.31 13.54 -11.51
N LEU A 205 -16.72 12.30 -11.17
CA LEU A 205 -16.52 11.80 -9.81
C LEU A 205 -15.07 11.46 -9.49
N ILE A 206 -14.29 10.97 -10.44
CA ILE A 206 -12.88 10.71 -10.23
C ILE A 206 -12.12 12.00 -9.94
N HIS A 207 -12.35 13.06 -10.71
CA HIS A 207 -11.71 14.34 -10.49
C HIS A 207 -12.18 15.07 -9.22
N ILE A 208 -13.44 14.89 -8.82
CA ILE A 208 -13.97 15.48 -7.59
C ILE A 208 -13.50 14.70 -6.35
N SER A 209 -13.27 13.40 -6.47
CA SER A 209 -12.75 12.55 -5.39
C SER A 209 -11.25 12.72 -5.17
N GLU A 210 -10.53 13.37 -6.08
CA GLU A 210 -9.10 13.67 -5.88
C GLU A 210 -8.91 14.60 -4.66
N PRO A 211 -7.90 14.32 -3.79
CA PRO A 211 -7.69 15.06 -2.54
C PRO A 211 -7.11 16.46 -2.73
N THR A 212 -7.35 17.11 -3.86
CA THR A 212 -6.91 18.48 -4.15
C THR A 212 -7.50 19.55 -3.22
N ARG A 213 -8.41 19.18 -2.31
CA ARG A 213 -8.91 20.07 -1.25
C ARG A 213 -8.12 20.08 0.05
N LEU A 214 -7.01 19.36 0.15
CA LEU A 214 -6.10 19.43 1.32
C LEU A 214 -5.34 20.76 1.46
N GLY A 215 -5.51 21.69 0.53
CA GLY A 215 -4.93 23.03 0.56
C GLY A 215 -5.89 24.16 0.96
N MET A 216 -7.11 23.85 1.40
CA MET A 216 -8.13 24.86 1.75
C MET A 216 -8.69 24.68 3.17
N ILE A 217 -7.89 24.23 4.13
CA ILE A 217 -8.18 24.34 5.58
C ILE A 217 -7.03 25.10 6.22
#